data_e3749897d7a2a8105b2d2b34aa00d95d
#
_entry.id   e3749897d7a2a8105b2d2b34aa00d95d
#
_cell.length_a   1.000
_cell.length_b   1.000
_cell.length_c   1.000
_cell.angle_alpha   90.00
_cell.angle_beta   90.00
_cell.angle_gamma   90.00
#
_symmetry.space_group_name_H-M   'P 1'
#
loop_
_entity.id
_entity.type
_entity.pdbx_description
1 polymer ?
#
loop_
_entity_poly.entity_id
_entity_poly.type
_entity_poly.pdbx_seq_one_letter_code
_entity_poly.pdbx_strand_id
1 'polypeptide(L)'
;MKKFYTLLAAAAVTMSAAAAPTLATTAAPAMAKKMARTFEPKTFDASMLPALNLQKPVVAEGEYESLEPQVYGYSYYSYAGKGTYTGICEFSVYNEETNAVMLRSFMDPSFMLVKGEADEANGTVSFPAQYLTQMYDRSDNVYDMWLYAAEFSADQKEVILLPDDPIVFQAKEDGSIVGLNQLLVICAEGNVEMAYDFAMEVAMEETADWAKLSYKTCLTDDEGNFIDDTESLITLHNASLADGVLTLSDAYTFGVDLPVAIDYAAGKATINVQSLAQLDDEGNYFLAIAGINGEDVMPISGTLESPNTIVWDCDWTFGLSYGQTIYLWEYNLGGKIVTGFRLDGSGVKDVAVDANAPVEYYNLQGVRVAEPTNGIYIRRQGNTASKVLVVR
;
A
#
# COMPACT_ATOMS: atom_id res chain seq x y z
N MET A 1 3.93 -29.05 -4.49
CA MET A 1 2.52 -28.96 -4.82
C MET A 1 2.27 -27.64 -5.56
N LYS A 2 2.49 -27.65 -6.87
CA LYS A 2 2.28 -26.49 -7.77
C LYS A 2 0.95 -26.76 -8.47
N LYS A 3 -0.17 -26.22 -8.02
CA LYS A 3 -1.45 -26.21 -8.78
C LYS A 3 -2.60 -25.53 -8.04
N PHE A 4 -2.42 -24.29 -7.54
CA PHE A 4 -3.58 -23.50 -7.08
C PHE A 4 -3.58 -22.03 -7.49
N TYR A 5 -2.59 -21.56 -8.26
CA TYR A 5 -2.52 -20.13 -8.66
C TYR A 5 -2.90 -19.87 -10.14
N THR A 6 -3.57 -20.81 -10.82
CA THR A 6 -3.84 -20.65 -12.25
C THR A 6 -5.33 -20.70 -12.60
N LEU A 7 -6.22 -20.23 -11.73
CA LEU A 7 -7.66 -20.20 -12.08
C LEU A 7 -8.43 -18.99 -11.51
N LEU A 8 -7.76 -17.86 -11.30
CA LEU A 8 -8.42 -16.57 -11.07
C LEU A 8 -8.06 -15.59 -12.19
N ALA A 9 -7.96 -16.10 -13.43
CA ALA A 9 -7.94 -15.26 -14.60
C ALA A 9 -9.37 -14.79 -14.87
N ALA A 10 -9.64 -13.52 -14.47
CA ALA A 10 -10.57 -12.61 -15.14
C ALA A 10 -11.85 -13.23 -15.72
N ALA A 11 -12.76 -13.71 -14.91
CA ALA A 11 -14.15 -13.59 -15.26
C ALA A 11 -14.63 -12.20 -14.82
N ALA A 12 -14.23 -11.17 -15.57
CA ALA A 12 -15.02 -9.94 -15.63
C ALA A 12 -16.40 -10.40 -16.14
N VAL A 13 -17.31 -10.70 -15.23
CA VAL A 13 -18.71 -10.93 -15.56
C VAL A 13 -19.21 -9.58 -16.05
N THR A 14 -19.08 -9.36 -17.37
CA THR A 14 -19.79 -8.26 -18.02
C THR A 14 -21.27 -8.51 -17.72
N MET A 15 -21.82 -7.70 -16.82
CA MET A 15 -23.26 -7.69 -16.57
C MET A 15 -23.90 -7.44 -17.93
N SER A 16 -24.48 -8.48 -18.53
CA SER A 16 -25.22 -8.38 -19.79
C SER A 16 -26.33 -7.36 -19.61
N ALA A 17 -26.68 -6.64 -20.67
CA ALA A 17 -27.63 -5.51 -20.75
C ALA A 17 -29.06 -5.80 -20.26
N ALA A 18 -29.22 -6.29 -19.05
CA ALA A 18 -30.44 -6.34 -18.27
C ALA A 18 -30.35 -5.24 -17.22
N ALA A 19 -31.33 -4.41 -17.09
CA ALA A 19 -31.54 -3.29 -16.17
C ALA A 19 -30.32 -2.84 -15.36
N ALA A 20 -30.02 -1.54 -15.35
CA ALA A 20 -28.93 -0.99 -14.53
C ALA A 20 -29.06 -1.49 -13.07
N PRO A 21 -27.95 -1.81 -12.39
CA PRO A 21 -28.01 -2.18 -10.99
C PRO A 21 -28.60 -1.03 -10.17
N THR A 22 -29.39 -1.38 -9.15
CA THR A 22 -29.99 -0.40 -8.24
C THR A 22 -29.11 -0.27 -7.00
N LEU A 23 -29.00 0.96 -6.48
CA LEU A 23 -28.32 1.25 -5.22
C LEU A 23 -29.29 1.03 -4.06
N ALA A 24 -28.93 0.24 -3.07
CA ALA A 24 -29.64 0.20 -1.81
C ALA A 24 -28.97 1.19 -0.82
N THR A 25 -29.74 2.17 -0.38
CA THR A 25 -29.32 3.15 0.62
C THR A 25 -29.28 2.56 2.05
N THR A 26 -29.76 1.33 2.22
CA THR A 26 -29.63 0.61 3.49
C THR A 26 -28.25 -0.01 3.60
N ALA A 27 -27.67 0.05 4.82
CA ALA A 27 -26.38 -0.55 5.09
C ALA A 27 -26.31 -2.01 4.63
N ALA A 28 -25.16 -2.42 4.12
CA ALA A 28 -24.90 -3.82 3.78
C ALA A 28 -25.19 -4.72 4.99
N PRO A 29 -25.72 -5.94 4.80
CA PRO A 29 -25.92 -6.89 5.89
C PRO A 29 -24.67 -7.01 6.74
N ALA A 30 -24.81 -7.05 8.07
CA ALA A 30 -23.68 -7.04 9.02
C ALA A 30 -22.63 -8.13 8.72
N MET A 31 -23.06 -9.25 8.13
CA MET A 31 -22.18 -10.33 7.68
C MET A 31 -21.20 -9.88 6.59
N ALA A 32 -21.56 -8.95 5.77
CA ALA A 32 -20.76 -8.53 4.62
C ALA A 32 -19.70 -7.50 5.00
N LYS A 33 -20.01 -6.59 5.93
CA LYS A 33 -18.99 -5.68 6.52
C LYS A 33 -17.86 -6.47 7.19
N LYS A 34 -18.15 -7.66 7.66
CA LYS A 34 -17.23 -8.56 8.35
C LYS A 34 -16.17 -9.19 7.43
N MET A 35 -16.44 -9.32 6.13
CA MET A 35 -15.56 -10.04 5.19
C MET A 35 -14.47 -9.17 4.58
N ALA A 36 -14.57 -7.84 4.68
CA ALA A 36 -13.80 -6.91 3.88
C ALA A 36 -12.44 -6.49 4.41
N ARG A 37 -12.23 -6.50 5.67
CA ARG A 37 -10.98 -6.01 6.27
C ARG A 37 -10.41 -7.01 7.26
N THR A 38 -10.41 -8.29 6.89
CA THR A 38 -9.98 -9.33 7.81
C THR A 38 -8.65 -9.89 7.38
N PHE A 39 -7.70 -9.86 8.28
CA PHE A 39 -6.47 -10.61 8.12
C PHE A 39 -6.64 -12.01 8.72
N GLU A 40 -5.93 -12.98 8.16
CA GLU A 40 -5.76 -14.28 8.80
C GLU A 40 -4.38 -14.30 9.46
N PRO A 41 -4.32 -14.45 10.81
CA PRO A 41 -3.03 -14.58 11.48
C PRO A 41 -2.27 -15.73 10.84
N LYS A 42 -1.07 -15.46 10.33
CA LYS A 42 -0.18 -16.53 9.89
C LYS A 42 0.21 -17.32 11.14
N THR A 43 -0.06 -18.61 11.15
CA THR A 43 0.27 -19.46 12.31
C THR A 43 1.78 -19.64 12.39
N PHE A 44 2.39 -18.89 13.24
CA PHE A 44 3.75 -19.11 13.71
C PHE A 44 3.69 -20.01 14.93
N ASP A 45 4.68 -20.87 15.12
CA ASP A 45 4.74 -21.70 16.33
C ASP A 45 4.96 -20.80 17.56
N ALA A 46 3.90 -20.61 18.34
CA ALA A 46 3.91 -19.74 19.51
C ALA A 46 4.98 -20.15 20.55
N SER A 47 5.42 -21.42 20.53
CA SER A 47 6.51 -21.90 21.39
C SER A 47 7.86 -21.29 21.06
N MET A 48 8.01 -20.70 19.88
CA MET A 48 9.23 -19.99 19.47
C MET A 48 9.27 -18.53 19.94
N LEU A 49 8.16 -17.98 20.40
CA LEU A 49 8.08 -16.59 20.85
C LEU A 49 8.54 -16.48 22.32
N PRO A 50 9.34 -15.48 22.67
CA PRO A 50 9.66 -15.19 24.05
C PRO A 50 8.41 -14.70 24.80
N ALA A 51 8.42 -14.81 26.13
CA ALA A 51 7.40 -14.17 26.95
C ALA A 51 7.49 -12.64 26.80
N LEU A 52 6.48 -12.04 26.19
CA LEU A 52 6.45 -10.62 25.87
C LEU A 52 5.68 -9.85 26.95
N ASN A 53 6.24 -8.72 27.37
CA ASN A 53 5.54 -7.74 28.18
C ASN A 53 5.34 -6.48 27.31
N LEU A 54 4.39 -6.56 26.39
CA LEU A 54 4.11 -5.50 25.42
C LEU A 54 3.48 -4.29 26.12
N GLN A 55 4.20 -3.19 26.15
CA GLN A 55 3.64 -1.90 26.58
C GLN A 55 3.43 -1.05 25.32
N LYS A 56 2.21 -0.52 25.13
CA LYS A 56 1.94 0.41 24.04
C LYS A 56 2.85 1.64 24.19
N PRO A 57 3.78 1.89 23.27
CA PRO A 57 4.59 3.09 23.30
C PRO A 57 3.65 4.29 23.11
N VAL A 58 3.95 5.37 23.80
CA VAL A 58 3.26 6.65 23.59
C VAL A 58 3.77 7.18 22.24
N VAL A 59 3.00 6.99 21.20
CA VAL A 59 3.29 7.60 19.90
C VAL A 59 2.83 9.05 19.96
N ALA A 60 3.73 9.99 19.66
CA ALA A 60 3.34 11.39 19.53
C ALA A 60 2.34 11.51 18.37
N GLU A 61 1.14 11.97 18.67
CA GLU A 61 0.17 12.35 17.66
C GLU A 61 0.69 13.57 16.91
N GLY A 62 0.65 13.56 15.59
CA GLY A 62 1.02 14.68 14.74
C GLY A 62 0.53 14.45 13.33
N GLU A 63 0.06 15.50 12.68
CA GLU A 63 -0.14 15.49 11.24
C GLU A 63 1.26 15.53 10.59
N TYR A 64 1.56 14.52 9.79
CA TYR A 64 2.82 14.41 9.08
C TYR A 64 2.56 14.61 7.60
N GLU A 65 2.95 15.77 7.09
CA GLU A 65 2.96 16.04 5.66
C GLU A 65 4.27 15.52 5.06
N SER A 66 4.16 14.65 4.07
CA SER A 66 5.31 14.08 3.38
C SER A 66 5.97 15.13 2.52
N LEU A 67 7.26 15.41 2.74
CA LEU A 67 7.97 16.44 2.01
C LEU A 67 8.39 16.04 0.59
N GLU A 68 8.63 14.79 0.29
CA GLU A 68 8.86 14.23 -1.07
C GLU A 68 8.84 12.70 -0.98
N PRO A 69 7.69 12.05 -1.19
CA PRO A 69 7.60 10.61 -1.09
C PRO A 69 8.34 9.92 -2.24
N GLN A 70 9.10 8.91 -1.90
CA GLN A 70 9.74 7.99 -2.85
C GLN A 70 9.07 6.62 -2.71
N VAL A 71 8.75 6.00 -3.83
CA VAL A 71 8.08 4.71 -3.84
C VAL A 71 9.07 3.62 -4.23
N TYR A 72 9.06 2.56 -3.44
CA TYR A 72 9.93 1.39 -3.60
C TYR A 72 9.12 0.13 -3.78
N GLY A 73 9.53 -0.72 -4.73
CA GLY A 73 9.17 -2.11 -4.71
C GLY A 73 10.04 -2.81 -3.65
N TYR A 74 9.43 -3.57 -2.76
CA TYR A 74 10.17 -4.34 -1.76
C TYR A 74 10.01 -5.84 -1.95
N SER A 75 10.99 -6.56 -1.44
CA SER A 75 10.92 -8.01 -1.27
C SER A 75 11.48 -8.40 0.10
N TYR A 76 10.94 -9.46 0.67
CA TYR A 76 11.47 -10.11 1.86
C TYR A 76 11.13 -11.59 1.88
N TYR A 77 11.94 -12.39 2.57
CA TYR A 77 11.59 -13.77 2.85
C TYR A 77 10.71 -13.83 4.11
N SER A 78 9.48 -14.33 3.98
CA SER A 78 8.58 -14.57 5.10
C SER A 78 8.83 -15.95 5.69
N TYR A 79 9.16 -16.01 6.97
CA TYR A 79 9.31 -17.27 7.67
C TYR A 79 7.96 -17.95 7.91
N ALA A 80 6.93 -17.20 8.27
CA ALA A 80 5.58 -17.72 8.46
C ALA A 80 4.97 -18.21 7.16
N GLY A 81 5.11 -17.43 6.08
CA GLY A 81 4.61 -17.78 4.74
C GLY A 81 5.49 -18.74 3.96
N LYS A 82 6.70 -19.05 4.45
CA LYS A 82 7.68 -19.97 3.82
C LYS A 82 7.98 -19.63 2.37
N GLY A 83 8.18 -18.35 2.07
CA GLY A 83 8.46 -17.89 0.73
C GLY A 83 8.84 -16.42 0.66
N THR A 84 9.23 -15.98 -0.55
CA THR A 84 9.49 -14.58 -0.83
C THR A 84 8.17 -13.86 -1.11
N TYR A 85 7.98 -12.76 -0.43
CA TYR A 85 6.88 -11.84 -0.62
C TYR A 85 7.41 -10.55 -1.24
N THR A 86 6.59 -9.94 -2.07
CA THR A 86 6.88 -8.66 -2.71
C THR A 86 5.71 -7.71 -2.53
N GLY A 87 5.98 -6.44 -2.52
CA GLY A 87 4.98 -5.41 -2.43
C GLY A 87 5.56 -4.06 -2.79
N ILE A 88 4.82 -3.02 -2.45
CA ILE A 88 5.18 -1.65 -2.72
C ILE A 88 5.03 -0.83 -1.44
N CYS A 89 5.98 0.04 -1.18
CA CYS A 89 5.96 0.92 -0.02
C CYS A 89 6.37 2.34 -0.38
N GLU A 90 5.96 3.29 0.43
CA GLU A 90 6.34 4.69 0.32
C GLU A 90 7.31 5.04 1.44
N PHE A 91 8.45 5.58 1.04
CA PHE A 91 9.46 6.11 1.95
C PHE A 91 9.46 7.62 1.85
N SER A 92 9.34 8.33 2.97
CA SER A 92 9.31 9.78 2.95
C SER A 92 10.02 10.39 4.14
N VAL A 93 10.69 11.51 3.88
CA VAL A 93 11.20 12.40 4.93
C VAL A 93 10.07 13.35 5.29
N TYR A 94 9.74 13.47 6.56
CA TYR A 94 8.70 14.38 7.01
C TYR A 94 9.23 15.53 7.88
N ASN A 95 10.48 15.45 8.33
CA ASN A 95 11.13 16.54 9.02
C ASN A 95 12.64 16.50 8.75
N GLU A 96 13.12 17.45 7.93
CA GLU A 96 14.53 17.53 7.56
C GLU A 96 15.44 18.00 8.73
N GLU A 97 14.89 18.74 9.69
CA GLU A 97 15.67 19.21 10.85
C GLU A 97 16.00 18.10 11.84
N THR A 98 15.09 17.11 11.96
CA THR A 98 15.23 15.97 12.85
C THR A 98 15.59 14.68 12.13
N ASN A 99 15.73 14.71 10.79
CA ASN A 99 15.91 13.52 9.94
C ASN A 99 14.85 12.44 10.14
N ALA A 100 13.66 12.88 10.54
CA ALA A 100 12.56 11.96 10.78
C ALA A 100 12.02 11.42 9.45
N VAL A 101 11.82 10.12 9.37
CA VAL A 101 11.36 9.39 8.18
C VAL A 101 10.14 8.55 8.50
N MET A 102 9.37 8.26 7.46
CA MET A 102 8.21 7.38 7.52
C MET A 102 8.32 6.32 6.43
N LEU A 103 7.90 5.11 6.78
CA LEU A 103 7.69 4.01 5.87
C LEU A 103 6.22 3.61 5.93
N ARG A 104 5.53 3.65 4.78
CA ARG A 104 4.11 3.38 4.64
C ARG A 104 3.89 2.12 3.80
N SER A 105 2.86 1.34 4.14
CA SER A 105 2.43 0.15 3.39
C SER A 105 3.52 -0.93 3.27
N PHE A 106 4.45 -1.00 4.22
CA PHE A 106 5.48 -2.03 4.23
C PHE A 106 4.98 -3.29 4.93
N MET A 107 5.13 -4.44 4.31
CA MET A 107 4.64 -5.77 4.69
C MET A 107 3.12 -5.94 4.62
N ASP A 108 2.34 -4.92 4.93
CA ASP A 108 0.89 -4.93 4.86
C ASP A 108 0.38 -3.51 4.53
N PRO A 109 -0.58 -3.36 3.61
CA PRO A 109 -1.18 -2.06 3.30
C PRO A 109 -1.82 -1.37 4.51
N SER A 110 -2.24 -2.14 5.52
CA SER A 110 -2.82 -1.63 6.76
C SER A 110 -1.77 -1.06 7.71
N PHE A 111 -0.48 -1.35 7.52
CA PHE A 111 0.60 -0.73 8.28
C PHE A 111 0.87 0.66 7.74
N MET A 112 -0.01 1.57 8.14
CA MET A 112 -0.08 2.90 7.57
C MET A 112 1.18 3.71 7.79
N LEU A 113 1.92 3.48 8.90
CA LEU A 113 2.99 4.37 9.27
C LEU A 113 4.00 3.70 10.21
N VAL A 114 5.18 3.41 9.71
CA VAL A 114 6.34 3.05 10.54
C VAL A 114 7.25 4.27 10.63
N LYS A 115 7.51 4.75 11.85
CA LYS A 115 8.29 5.98 12.10
C LYS A 115 9.73 5.64 12.45
N GLY A 116 10.66 6.35 11.85
CA GLY A 116 12.09 6.15 12.04
C GLY A 116 12.90 7.42 11.87
N GLU A 117 14.21 7.27 11.91
CA GLU A 117 15.18 8.35 11.76
C GLU A 117 16.25 7.98 10.74
N ALA A 118 16.64 8.93 9.91
CA ALA A 118 17.73 8.78 8.97
C ALA A 118 19.06 9.24 9.61
N ASP A 119 20.10 8.44 9.43
CA ASP A 119 21.49 8.84 9.72
C ASP A 119 22.22 9.03 8.39
N GLU A 120 22.25 10.27 7.93
CA GLU A 120 22.88 10.62 6.66
C GLU A 120 24.38 10.32 6.65
N ALA A 121 25.04 10.42 7.81
CA ALA A 121 26.49 10.21 7.90
C ALA A 121 26.87 8.74 7.63
N ASN A 122 26.00 7.82 8.02
CA ASN A 122 26.18 6.39 7.83
C ASN A 122 25.33 5.83 6.68
N GLY A 123 24.42 6.62 6.11
CA GLY A 123 23.48 6.20 5.07
C GLY A 123 22.51 5.15 5.53
N THR A 124 22.12 5.21 6.79
CA THR A 124 21.18 4.26 7.38
C THR A 124 19.86 4.93 7.75
N VAL A 125 18.82 4.12 7.80
CA VAL A 125 17.54 4.51 8.38
C VAL A 125 17.20 3.48 9.44
N SER A 126 16.81 3.94 10.62
CA SER A 126 16.50 3.10 11.76
C SER A 126 15.06 3.30 12.22
N PHE A 127 14.40 2.20 12.53
CA PHE A 127 13.04 2.17 13.04
C PHE A 127 13.05 1.48 14.41
N PRO A 128 12.72 2.20 15.50
CA PRO A 128 12.62 1.60 16.82
C PRO A 128 11.45 0.63 16.90
N ALA A 129 11.48 -0.24 17.90
CA ALA A 129 10.33 -1.06 18.24
C ALA A 129 9.09 -0.16 18.47
N GLN A 130 7.96 -0.50 17.87
CA GLN A 130 6.78 0.35 17.92
C GLN A 130 5.47 -0.41 17.71
N TYR A 131 4.40 0.20 18.22
CA TYR A 131 3.03 -0.16 17.90
C TYR A 131 2.69 0.32 16.50
N LEU A 132 2.03 -0.51 15.70
CA LEU A 132 1.67 -0.19 14.32
C LEU A 132 0.21 0.25 14.19
N THR A 133 -0.72 -0.62 14.55
CA THR A 133 -2.16 -0.43 14.35
C THR A 133 -2.96 -1.50 15.06
N GLN A 134 -4.29 -1.43 14.94
CA GLN A 134 -5.20 -2.53 15.26
C GLN A 134 -5.73 -3.17 13.99
N MET A 135 -5.86 -4.48 13.99
CA MET A 135 -6.48 -5.25 12.92
C MET A 135 -7.57 -6.15 13.47
N TYR A 136 -8.51 -6.51 12.61
CA TYR A 136 -9.66 -7.35 12.95
C TYR A 136 -9.60 -8.65 12.14
N ASP A 137 -9.87 -9.79 12.77
CA ASP A 137 -10.07 -11.03 12.04
C ASP A 137 -11.54 -11.20 11.58
N ARG A 138 -11.81 -12.27 10.84
CA ARG A 138 -13.16 -12.59 10.34
C ARG A 138 -14.19 -12.82 11.44
N SER A 139 -13.76 -12.95 12.69
CA SER A 139 -14.59 -13.18 13.86
C SER A 139 -14.76 -11.92 14.72
N ASP A 140 -14.30 -10.75 14.25
CA ASP A 140 -14.24 -9.46 14.95
C ASP A 140 -13.31 -9.46 16.17
N ASN A 141 -12.39 -10.41 16.27
CA ASN A 141 -11.35 -10.31 17.28
C ASN A 141 -10.38 -9.19 16.91
N VAL A 142 -10.02 -8.42 17.90
CA VAL A 142 -9.15 -7.24 17.74
C VAL A 142 -7.72 -7.60 18.09
N TYR A 143 -6.81 -7.37 17.19
CA TYR A 143 -5.39 -7.62 17.38
C TYR A 143 -4.60 -6.32 17.36
N ASP A 144 -3.86 -6.07 18.42
CA ASP A 144 -2.84 -5.02 18.43
C ASP A 144 -1.59 -5.53 17.67
N MET A 145 -1.06 -4.72 16.75
CA MET A 145 0.09 -5.07 15.92
C MET A 145 1.34 -4.31 16.35
N TRP A 146 2.47 -5.02 16.42
CA TRP A 146 3.73 -4.50 16.93
C TRP A 146 4.89 -4.87 16.03
N LEU A 147 5.86 -3.98 15.89
CA LEU A 147 7.08 -4.18 15.11
C LEU A 147 8.30 -4.20 16.03
N TYR A 148 9.15 -5.21 15.86
CA TYR A 148 10.39 -5.37 16.60
C TYR A 148 11.55 -5.81 15.68
N ALA A 149 12.77 -5.41 16.04
CA ALA A 149 13.94 -6.14 15.58
C ALA A 149 13.99 -7.49 16.29
N ALA A 150 14.42 -8.53 15.57
CA ALA A 150 14.49 -9.88 16.12
C ALA A 150 15.57 -10.69 15.41
N GLU A 151 16.01 -11.78 16.02
CA GLU A 151 16.92 -12.74 15.43
C GLU A 151 16.56 -14.17 15.83
N PHE A 152 17.07 -15.17 15.12
CA PHE A 152 16.99 -16.55 15.58
C PHE A 152 18.06 -16.83 16.61
N SER A 153 17.73 -17.68 17.60
CA SER A 153 18.73 -18.32 18.44
C SER A 153 19.74 -19.09 17.58
N ALA A 154 20.96 -19.33 18.13
CA ALA A 154 22.03 -19.98 17.39
C ALA A 154 21.67 -21.39 16.87
N ASP A 155 20.72 -22.08 17.51
CA ASP A 155 20.20 -23.38 17.09
C ASP A 155 18.90 -23.26 16.26
N GLN A 156 18.46 -22.04 15.93
CA GLN A 156 17.26 -21.70 15.15
C GLN A 156 15.96 -22.27 15.72
N LYS A 157 15.88 -22.49 17.02
CA LYS A 157 14.67 -23.02 17.68
C LYS A 157 13.79 -21.94 18.29
N GLU A 158 14.36 -20.79 18.56
CA GLU A 158 13.68 -19.69 19.22
C GLU A 158 13.90 -18.38 18.47
N VAL A 159 12.95 -17.49 18.53
CA VAL A 159 13.08 -16.11 18.09
C VAL A 159 13.43 -15.27 19.32
N ILE A 160 14.50 -14.51 19.21
CA ILE A 160 14.96 -13.58 20.24
C ILE A 160 14.50 -12.19 19.84
N LEU A 161 13.68 -11.56 20.66
CA LEU A 161 13.34 -10.15 20.46
C LEU A 161 14.46 -9.25 20.92
N LEU A 162 14.66 -8.18 20.17
CA LEU A 162 15.65 -7.15 20.42
C LEU A 162 14.91 -5.80 20.62
N PRO A 163 14.20 -5.60 21.76
CA PRO A 163 13.33 -4.45 21.93
C PRO A 163 14.07 -3.11 22.05
N ASP A 164 15.33 -3.15 22.41
CA ASP A 164 16.20 -1.98 22.53
C ASP A 164 17.00 -1.70 21.25
N ASP A 165 17.00 -2.64 20.29
CA ASP A 165 17.71 -2.49 19.03
C ASP A 165 16.73 -2.03 17.94
N PRO A 166 17.09 -1.02 17.14
CA PRO A 166 16.26 -0.62 16.01
C PRO A 166 16.36 -1.62 14.85
N ILE A 167 15.33 -1.67 14.02
CA ILE A 167 15.41 -2.23 12.68
C ILE A 167 16.19 -1.25 11.83
N VAL A 168 17.24 -1.70 11.16
CA VAL A 168 18.15 -0.83 10.40
C VAL A 168 18.14 -1.22 8.93
N PHE A 169 17.95 -0.23 8.09
CA PHE A 169 18.08 -0.32 6.64
C PHE A 169 19.28 0.51 6.17
N GLN A 170 20.01 -0.03 5.21
CA GLN A 170 21.18 0.61 4.61
C GLN A 170 20.88 1.00 3.16
N ALA A 171 20.99 2.29 2.84
CA ALA A 171 21.01 2.76 1.46
C ALA A 171 22.32 2.34 0.77
N LYS A 172 22.21 1.88 -0.48
CA LYS A 172 23.34 1.47 -1.31
C LYS A 172 23.64 2.55 -2.36
N GLU A 173 24.83 2.47 -2.95
CA GLU A 173 25.27 3.41 -4.00
C GLU A 173 24.39 3.38 -5.26
N ASP A 174 23.73 2.27 -5.56
CA ASP A 174 22.83 2.10 -6.69
C ASP A 174 21.41 2.63 -6.43
N GLY A 175 21.13 3.12 -5.22
CA GLY A 175 19.84 3.64 -4.79
C GLY A 175 18.93 2.57 -4.15
N SER A 176 19.35 1.30 -4.12
CA SER A 176 18.62 0.27 -3.39
C SER A 176 18.78 0.42 -1.88
N ILE A 177 17.86 -0.15 -1.13
CA ILE A 177 17.85 -0.18 0.33
C ILE A 177 17.79 -1.62 0.78
N VAL A 178 18.64 -2.01 1.72
CA VAL A 178 18.64 -3.38 2.26
C VAL A 178 18.51 -3.37 3.78
N GLY A 179 17.77 -4.33 4.32
CA GLY A 179 17.70 -4.56 5.76
C GLY A 179 19.01 -5.16 6.28
N LEU A 180 19.54 -4.59 7.35
CA LEU A 180 20.76 -5.10 8.01
C LEU A 180 20.44 -6.14 9.08
N ASN A 181 19.23 -6.15 9.62
CA ASN A 181 18.74 -7.10 10.59
C ASN A 181 17.34 -7.60 10.21
N GLN A 182 16.87 -8.57 10.96
CA GLN A 182 15.57 -9.20 10.74
C GLN A 182 14.50 -8.45 11.55
N LEU A 183 13.26 -8.55 11.14
CA LEU A 183 12.15 -7.92 11.82
C LEU A 183 11.00 -8.90 12.09
N LEU A 184 10.35 -8.73 13.21
CA LEU A 184 9.18 -9.50 13.63
C LEU A 184 7.98 -8.59 13.81
N VAL A 185 6.88 -8.94 13.16
CA VAL A 185 5.57 -8.36 13.44
C VAL A 185 4.79 -9.32 14.32
N ILE A 186 4.34 -8.81 15.44
CA ILE A 186 3.56 -9.55 16.43
C ILE A 186 2.14 -9.03 16.41
N CYS A 187 1.17 -9.93 16.49
CA CYS A 187 -0.22 -9.60 16.77
C CYS A 187 -0.63 -10.16 18.13
N ALA A 188 -1.34 -9.37 18.92
CA ALA A 188 -1.79 -9.74 20.25
C ALA A 188 -3.29 -9.47 20.41
N GLU A 189 -4.03 -10.49 20.89
CA GLU A 189 -5.42 -10.40 21.31
C GLU A 189 -5.50 -10.62 22.82
N GLY A 190 -5.75 -9.56 23.59
CA GLY A 190 -5.75 -9.64 25.05
C GLY A 190 -4.40 -10.08 25.59
N ASN A 191 -4.32 -11.33 26.10
CA ASN A 191 -3.08 -11.92 26.63
C ASN A 191 -2.49 -13.01 25.70
N VAL A 192 -3.03 -13.16 24.50
CA VAL A 192 -2.55 -14.15 23.52
C VAL A 192 -1.69 -13.42 22.50
N GLU A 193 -0.44 -13.80 22.42
CA GLU A 193 0.55 -13.22 21.52
C GLU A 193 0.87 -14.22 20.41
N MET A 194 0.84 -13.75 19.17
CA MET A 194 1.14 -14.55 17.98
C MET A 194 2.09 -13.76 17.08
N ALA A 195 2.97 -14.42 16.37
CA ALA A 195 3.71 -13.77 15.31
C ALA A 195 2.81 -13.62 14.07
N TYR A 196 2.70 -12.38 13.58
CA TYR A 196 2.11 -12.12 12.28
C TYR A 196 3.05 -12.59 11.18
N ASP A 197 4.29 -12.10 11.18
CA ASP A 197 5.34 -12.55 10.27
C ASP A 197 6.74 -12.25 10.81
N PHE A 198 7.71 -13.04 10.35
CA PHE A 198 9.13 -12.80 10.59
C PHE A 198 9.81 -12.62 9.24
N ALA A 199 10.24 -11.40 8.98
CA ALA A 199 10.80 -11.01 7.69
C ALA A 199 12.33 -10.99 7.74
N MET A 200 12.92 -11.61 6.75
CA MET A 200 14.36 -11.72 6.56
C MET A 200 14.72 -11.24 5.15
N GLU A 201 15.98 -10.85 4.99
CA GLU A 201 16.55 -10.48 3.68
C GLU A 201 15.72 -9.39 2.97
N VAL A 202 15.31 -8.35 3.73
CA VAL A 202 14.53 -7.26 3.17
C VAL A 202 15.38 -6.47 2.18
N ALA A 203 14.84 -6.26 0.99
CA ALA A 203 15.43 -5.42 -0.05
C ALA A 203 14.35 -4.53 -0.67
N MET A 204 14.72 -3.30 -1.03
CA MET A 204 13.85 -2.33 -1.67
C MET A 204 14.57 -1.67 -2.84
N GLU A 205 13.85 -1.48 -3.95
CA GLU A 205 14.33 -0.78 -5.14
C GLU A 205 13.31 0.29 -5.55
N GLU A 206 13.80 1.47 -5.92
CA GLU A 206 12.92 2.54 -6.40
C GLU A 206 12.15 2.06 -7.63
N THR A 207 10.86 2.35 -7.69
CA THR A 207 10.00 1.99 -8.82
C THR A 207 9.14 3.16 -9.26
N ALA A 208 8.85 3.23 -10.56
CA ALA A 208 7.85 4.13 -11.12
C ALA A 208 6.49 3.45 -11.31
N ASP A 209 6.43 2.11 -11.21
CA ASP A 209 5.24 1.31 -11.51
C ASP A 209 4.25 1.30 -10.34
N TRP A 210 3.80 2.49 -9.96
CA TRP A 210 2.89 2.68 -8.85
C TRP A 210 1.74 3.64 -9.16
N ALA A 211 0.64 3.46 -8.43
CA ALA A 211 -0.46 4.40 -8.32
C ALA A 211 -0.85 4.61 -6.86
N LYS A 212 -1.09 5.85 -6.50
CA LYS A 212 -1.61 6.26 -5.19
C LYS A 212 -3.05 6.72 -5.37
N LEU A 213 -4.00 5.99 -4.78
CA LEU A 213 -5.40 6.36 -4.71
C LEU A 213 -5.64 7.07 -3.38
N SER A 214 -6.17 8.28 -3.42
CA SER A 214 -6.56 9.05 -2.24
C SER A 214 -7.98 9.54 -2.37
N TYR A 215 -8.76 9.41 -1.30
CA TYR A 215 -10.17 9.80 -1.26
C TYR A 215 -10.61 10.07 0.19
N LYS A 216 -11.82 10.62 0.35
CA LYS A 216 -12.47 10.73 1.65
C LYS A 216 -13.60 9.72 1.73
N THR A 217 -13.69 8.99 2.83
CA THR A 217 -14.82 8.12 3.12
C THR A 217 -15.67 8.70 4.24
N CYS A 218 -16.99 8.59 4.10
CA CYS A 218 -17.90 8.96 5.18
C CYS A 218 -17.83 7.94 6.31
N LEU A 219 -17.78 8.43 7.53
CA LEU A 219 -17.85 7.58 8.71
C LEU A 219 -19.28 7.07 8.94
N THR A 220 -19.44 6.04 9.76
CA THR A 220 -20.73 5.51 10.16
C THR A 220 -20.95 5.72 11.66
N ASP A 221 -22.21 5.96 12.05
CA ASP A 221 -22.62 5.94 13.45
C ASP A 221 -22.66 4.51 14.01
N ASP A 222 -22.97 4.36 15.29
CA ASP A 222 -23.06 3.06 15.98
C ASP A 222 -24.16 2.15 15.39
N GLU A 223 -25.14 2.70 14.69
CA GLU A 223 -26.20 1.98 14.00
C GLU A 223 -25.81 1.59 12.55
N GLY A 224 -24.67 2.09 12.07
CA GLY A 224 -24.13 1.82 10.76
C GLY A 224 -24.66 2.75 9.64
N ASN A 225 -25.28 3.88 9.99
CA ASN A 225 -25.66 4.88 9.00
C ASN A 225 -24.48 5.81 8.71
N PHE A 226 -24.34 6.24 7.44
CA PHE A 226 -23.32 7.22 7.09
C PHE A 226 -23.66 8.58 7.70
N ILE A 227 -22.63 9.24 8.22
CA ILE A 227 -22.70 10.57 8.83
C ILE A 227 -21.89 11.57 8.01
N ASP A 228 -22.08 12.88 8.28
CA ASP A 228 -21.38 13.95 7.58
C ASP A 228 -19.89 14.08 7.95
N ASP A 229 -19.40 13.25 8.88
CA ASP A 229 -17.98 13.20 9.23
C ASP A 229 -17.23 12.26 8.30
N THR A 230 -15.98 12.60 8.00
CA THR A 230 -15.17 11.88 7.00
C THR A 230 -13.75 11.64 7.48
N GLU A 231 -13.16 10.55 7.03
CA GLU A 231 -11.72 10.32 7.14
C GLU A 231 -11.05 10.29 5.76
N SER A 232 -9.78 10.69 5.71
CA SER A 232 -8.98 10.63 4.49
C SER A 232 -8.27 9.28 4.41
N LEU A 233 -8.45 8.59 3.29
CA LEU A 233 -7.77 7.33 3.01
C LEU A 233 -6.77 7.51 1.87
N ILE A 234 -5.64 6.84 2.01
CA ILE A 234 -4.59 6.78 1.00
C ILE A 234 -4.17 5.32 0.87
N THR A 235 -4.25 4.79 -0.34
CA THR A 235 -3.78 3.44 -0.66
C THR A 235 -2.75 3.49 -1.77
N LEU A 236 -1.74 2.64 -1.69
CA LEU A 236 -0.65 2.54 -2.63
C LEU A 236 -0.71 1.19 -3.33
N HIS A 237 -0.61 1.18 -4.65
CA HIS A 237 -0.79 0.01 -5.49
C HIS A 237 0.35 -0.11 -6.49
N ASN A 238 0.80 -1.34 -6.77
CA ASN A 238 1.51 -1.60 -8.02
C ASN A 238 0.57 -1.23 -9.18
N ALA A 239 1.09 -0.57 -10.18
CA ALA A 239 0.29 -0.09 -11.30
C ALA A 239 0.98 -0.30 -12.64
N SER A 240 0.17 -0.50 -13.66
CA SER A 240 0.64 -0.60 -15.03
C SER A 240 -0.32 0.09 -15.98
N LEU A 241 0.18 0.52 -17.12
CA LEU A 241 -0.62 1.14 -18.18
C LEU A 241 -0.39 0.38 -19.49
N ALA A 242 -1.43 -0.23 -20.02
CA ALA A 242 -1.39 -0.95 -21.28
C ALA A 242 -2.68 -0.68 -22.07
N ASP A 243 -2.55 -0.38 -23.35
CA ASP A 243 -3.67 -0.19 -24.29
C ASP A 243 -4.77 0.79 -23.80
N GLY A 244 -4.34 1.84 -23.09
CA GLY A 244 -5.26 2.84 -22.53
C GLY A 244 -5.99 2.38 -21.28
N VAL A 245 -5.53 1.32 -20.63
CA VAL A 245 -6.05 0.85 -19.34
C VAL A 245 -4.96 0.96 -18.28
N LEU A 246 -5.19 1.81 -17.30
CA LEU A 246 -4.43 1.84 -16.05
C LEU A 246 -4.98 0.73 -15.15
N THR A 247 -4.12 -0.16 -14.70
CA THR A 247 -4.48 -1.23 -13.75
C THR A 247 -3.81 -0.98 -12.42
N LEU A 248 -4.61 -0.89 -11.36
CA LEU A 248 -4.15 -0.87 -9.98
C LEU A 248 -4.26 -2.29 -9.42
N SER A 249 -3.13 -2.88 -9.02
CA SER A 249 -3.12 -4.24 -8.47
C SER A 249 -3.56 -4.23 -7.02
N ASP A 250 -4.27 -5.29 -6.64
CA ASP A 250 -4.76 -5.51 -5.27
C ASP A 250 -5.53 -4.32 -4.68
N ALA A 251 -6.41 -3.75 -5.50
CA ALA A 251 -7.31 -2.70 -5.04
C ALA A 251 -8.28 -3.27 -3.99
N TYR A 252 -8.17 -2.86 -2.75
CA TYR A 252 -9.00 -3.28 -1.62
C TYR A 252 -8.56 -4.58 -0.91
N THR A 253 -7.28 -4.98 -1.03
CA THR A 253 -6.69 -6.13 -0.31
C THR A 253 -7.31 -7.50 -0.58
N PHE A 254 -8.06 -7.65 -1.67
CA PHE A 254 -8.66 -8.93 -2.08
C PHE A 254 -7.89 -9.65 -3.20
N GLY A 255 -6.69 -9.17 -3.54
CA GLY A 255 -5.91 -9.73 -4.64
C GLY A 255 -6.54 -9.51 -6.01
N VAL A 256 -7.37 -8.47 -6.17
CA VAL A 256 -8.07 -8.16 -7.41
C VAL A 256 -7.59 -6.85 -8.00
N ASP A 257 -7.45 -6.83 -9.32
CA ASP A 257 -7.02 -5.66 -10.05
C ASP A 257 -8.18 -4.72 -10.36
N LEU A 258 -7.94 -3.43 -10.23
CA LEU A 258 -8.90 -2.38 -10.60
C LEU A 258 -8.50 -1.76 -11.94
N PRO A 259 -9.23 -2.03 -13.03
CA PRO A 259 -8.99 -1.40 -14.31
C PRO A 259 -9.64 -0.03 -14.41
N VAL A 260 -8.89 0.95 -14.88
CA VAL A 260 -9.31 2.33 -15.16
C VAL A 260 -9.08 2.62 -16.63
N ALA A 261 -10.12 2.75 -17.42
CA ALA A 261 -10.02 3.08 -18.84
C ALA A 261 -9.66 4.55 -19.03
N ILE A 262 -8.69 4.84 -19.89
CA ILE A 262 -8.20 6.19 -20.18
C ILE A 262 -8.59 6.55 -21.64
N ASP A 263 -9.37 7.61 -21.79
CA ASP A 263 -9.61 8.28 -23.08
C ASP A 263 -8.68 9.49 -23.20
N TYR A 264 -7.57 9.29 -23.87
CA TYR A 264 -6.56 10.34 -24.05
C TYR A 264 -7.09 11.53 -24.85
N ALA A 265 -7.98 11.28 -25.83
CA ALA A 265 -8.51 12.34 -26.70
C ALA A 265 -9.49 13.24 -25.95
N ALA A 266 -10.25 12.66 -25.05
CA ALA A 266 -11.19 13.41 -24.19
C ALA A 266 -10.57 13.92 -22.90
N GLY A 267 -9.37 13.44 -22.52
CA GLY A 267 -8.76 13.73 -21.22
C GLY A 267 -9.58 13.17 -20.07
N LYS A 268 -10.19 12.00 -20.25
CA LYS A 268 -11.10 11.37 -19.30
C LYS A 268 -10.61 10.00 -18.86
N ALA A 269 -10.99 9.63 -17.64
CA ALA A 269 -10.80 8.31 -17.09
C ALA A 269 -12.13 7.73 -16.62
N THR A 270 -12.30 6.42 -16.71
CA THR A 270 -13.55 5.77 -16.33
C THR A 270 -13.28 4.43 -15.65
N ILE A 271 -13.94 4.20 -14.50
CA ILE A 271 -14.09 2.87 -13.91
C ILE A 271 -15.53 2.45 -14.15
N ASN A 272 -15.72 1.36 -14.90
CA ASN A 272 -17.04 0.81 -15.12
C ASN A 272 -17.60 0.20 -13.83
N VAL A 273 -18.92 0.23 -13.68
CA VAL A 273 -19.61 -0.56 -12.63
C VAL A 273 -19.28 -2.01 -12.85
N GLN A 274 -18.67 -2.65 -11.86
CA GLN A 274 -18.23 -4.02 -11.98
C GLN A 274 -18.12 -4.72 -10.64
N SER A 275 -18.24 -6.04 -10.67
CA SER A 275 -17.87 -6.91 -9.56
C SER A 275 -16.37 -7.17 -9.62
N LEU A 276 -15.69 -7.04 -8.50
CA LEU A 276 -14.24 -7.21 -8.37
C LEU A 276 -13.87 -8.59 -7.83
N ALA A 277 -14.50 -9.00 -6.73
CA ALA A 277 -14.20 -10.27 -6.07
C ALA A 277 -15.46 -10.96 -5.60
N GLN A 278 -15.48 -12.30 -5.62
CA GLN A 278 -16.48 -13.10 -4.96
C GLN A 278 -16.17 -13.18 -3.47
N LEU A 279 -17.18 -12.92 -2.63
CA LEU A 279 -17.03 -12.81 -1.18
C LEU A 279 -17.54 -14.04 -0.42
N ASP A 280 -18.33 -14.92 -1.06
CA ASP A 280 -18.86 -16.15 -0.48
C ASP A 280 -18.59 -17.36 -1.37
N ASP A 281 -18.56 -18.55 -0.80
CA ASP A 281 -18.32 -19.79 -1.54
C ASP A 281 -19.47 -20.14 -2.51
N GLU A 282 -20.66 -19.60 -2.28
CA GLU A 282 -21.88 -19.88 -3.05
C GLU A 282 -22.00 -18.98 -4.28
N GLY A 283 -21.20 -17.91 -4.38
CA GLY A 283 -21.21 -16.99 -5.51
C GLY A 283 -22.42 -16.05 -5.54
N ASN A 284 -22.99 -15.75 -4.38
CA ASN A 284 -24.12 -14.85 -4.26
C ASN A 284 -23.67 -13.39 -4.03
N TYR A 285 -22.56 -13.21 -3.32
CA TYR A 285 -22.07 -11.90 -2.90
C TYR A 285 -20.73 -11.57 -3.57
N PHE A 286 -20.64 -10.34 -4.08
CA PHE A 286 -19.43 -9.84 -4.72
C PHE A 286 -19.06 -8.49 -4.15
N LEU A 287 -17.76 -8.23 -4.00
CA LEU A 287 -17.26 -6.87 -3.88
C LEU A 287 -17.49 -6.18 -5.22
N ALA A 288 -18.16 -5.04 -5.20
CA ALA A 288 -18.42 -4.23 -6.38
C ALA A 288 -17.84 -2.83 -6.23
N ILE A 289 -17.58 -2.18 -7.35
CA ILE A 289 -17.23 -0.76 -7.41
C ILE A 289 -18.18 -0.04 -8.33
N ALA A 290 -18.63 1.14 -7.91
CA ALA A 290 -19.60 1.95 -8.68
C ALA A 290 -19.51 3.43 -8.31
N GLY A 291 -19.79 4.31 -9.26
CA GLY A 291 -20.11 5.71 -9.02
C GLY A 291 -21.56 5.86 -8.54
N ILE A 292 -21.82 6.94 -7.82
CA ILE A 292 -23.11 7.22 -7.18
C ILE A 292 -23.62 8.57 -7.69
N ASN A 293 -24.92 8.61 -8.04
CA ASN A 293 -25.63 9.85 -8.32
C ASN A 293 -27.03 9.77 -7.72
N GLY A 294 -27.16 10.20 -6.47
CA GLY A 294 -28.39 10.00 -5.69
C GLY A 294 -28.62 8.51 -5.42
N GLU A 295 -29.73 7.96 -5.95
CA GLU A 295 -30.04 6.53 -5.85
C GLU A 295 -29.57 5.70 -7.06
N ASP A 296 -28.96 6.35 -8.04
CA ASP A 296 -28.53 5.71 -9.28
C ASP A 296 -27.06 5.26 -9.20
N VAL A 297 -26.80 4.10 -9.76
CA VAL A 297 -25.46 3.53 -9.95
C VAL A 297 -24.96 3.89 -11.34
N MET A 298 -23.74 4.39 -11.43
CA MET A 298 -23.13 4.84 -12.68
C MET A 298 -21.63 4.47 -12.73
N PRO A 299 -21.00 4.52 -13.93
CA PRO A 299 -19.54 4.47 -13.98
C PRO A 299 -18.91 5.62 -13.21
N ILE A 300 -17.80 5.38 -12.50
CA ILE A 300 -16.99 6.43 -11.91
C ILE A 300 -16.30 7.15 -13.06
N SER A 301 -16.48 8.45 -13.16
CA SER A 301 -15.82 9.28 -14.15
C SER A 301 -14.80 10.20 -13.50
N GLY A 302 -13.71 10.44 -14.21
CA GLY A 302 -12.65 11.33 -13.78
C GLY A 302 -12.03 12.10 -14.93
N THR A 303 -11.29 13.12 -14.58
CA THR A 303 -10.58 14.00 -15.52
C THR A 303 -9.07 13.84 -15.31
N LEU A 304 -8.31 13.75 -16.40
CA LEU A 304 -6.86 13.86 -16.37
C LEU A 304 -6.48 15.32 -16.09
N GLU A 305 -6.19 15.63 -14.82
CA GLU A 305 -5.82 16.99 -14.41
C GLU A 305 -4.37 17.31 -14.80
N SER A 306 -3.52 16.30 -14.81
CA SER A 306 -2.11 16.38 -15.22
C SER A 306 -1.70 15.08 -15.92
N PRO A 307 -0.49 15.01 -16.50
CA PRO A 307 -0.01 13.81 -17.17
C PRO A 307 0.03 12.54 -16.31
N ASN A 308 0.00 12.67 -15.02
CA ASN A 308 0.06 11.54 -14.07
C ASN A 308 -1.03 11.59 -13.00
N THR A 309 -2.08 12.40 -13.18
CA THR A 309 -3.12 12.61 -12.16
C THR A 309 -4.50 12.51 -12.76
N ILE A 310 -5.34 11.66 -12.17
CA ILE A 310 -6.78 11.57 -12.42
C ILE A 310 -7.50 12.12 -11.20
N VAL A 311 -8.48 12.99 -11.39
CA VAL A 311 -9.39 13.46 -10.34
C VAL A 311 -10.79 12.95 -10.65
N TRP A 312 -11.44 12.33 -9.67
CA TRP A 312 -12.81 11.82 -9.82
C TRP A 312 -13.83 12.94 -9.79
N ASP A 313 -14.77 12.89 -10.72
CA ASP A 313 -15.82 13.91 -10.92
C ASP A 313 -17.12 13.57 -10.16
N CYS A 314 -17.18 12.43 -9.46
CA CYS A 314 -18.36 11.93 -8.76
C CYS A 314 -18.02 11.21 -7.47
N ASP A 315 -19.03 11.03 -6.62
CA ASP A 315 -18.95 10.13 -5.46
C ASP A 315 -19.06 8.68 -5.92
N TRP A 316 -18.56 7.77 -5.10
CA TRP A 316 -18.47 6.37 -5.45
C TRP A 316 -18.45 5.45 -4.22
N THR A 317 -18.61 4.17 -4.45
CA THR A 317 -18.58 3.15 -3.40
C THR A 317 -17.75 1.95 -3.79
N PHE A 318 -17.03 1.39 -2.83
CA PHE A 318 -16.92 -0.05 -2.76
C PHE A 318 -18.18 -0.56 -2.07
N GLY A 319 -18.84 -1.53 -2.66
CA GLY A 319 -20.14 -2.01 -2.20
C GLY A 319 -20.27 -3.53 -2.28
N LEU A 320 -21.29 -4.03 -1.63
CA LEU A 320 -21.69 -5.41 -1.71
C LEU A 320 -22.72 -5.60 -2.83
N SER A 321 -22.38 -6.33 -3.86
CA SER A 321 -23.35 -6.71 -4.90
C SER A 321 -24.02 -8.03 -4.55
N TYR A 322 -25.36 -8.03 -4.57
CA TYR A 322 -26.19 -9.22 -4.46
C TYR A 322 -27.28 -9.17 -5.56
N GLY A 323 -27.21 -10.07 -6.50
CA GLY A 323 -28.08 -10.02 -7.70
C GLY A 323 -27.81 -8.77 -8.51
N GLN A 324 -28.84 -7.88 -8.62
CA GLN A 324 -28.75 -6.60 -9.31
C GLN A 324 -28.69 -5.41 -8.34
N THR A 325 -28.53 -5.64 -7.06
CA THR A 325 -28.49 -4.58 -6.04
C THR A 325 -27.07 -4.41 -5.52
N ILE A 326 -26.62 -3.18 -5.46
CA ILE A 326 -25.37 -2.80 -4.78
C ILE A 326 -25.73 -2.12 -3.46
N TYR A 327 -25.30 -2.71 -2.37
CA TYR A 327 -25.43 -2.16 -1.03
C TYR A 327 -24.17 -1.35 -0.72
N LEU A 328 -24.33 -0.16 -0.16
CA LEU A 328 -23.21 0.68 0.24
C LEU A 328 -22.41 0.01 1.35
N TRP A 329 -21.13 -0.15 1.11
CA TRP A 329 -20.17 -0.60 2.10
C TRP A 329 -19.35 0.59 2.62
N GLU A 330 -18.88 1.39 1.69
CA GLU A 330 -18.25 2.69 1.90
C GLU A 330 -18.96 3.72 1.05
N TYR A 331 -19.05 4.94 1.53
CA TYR A 331 -19.50 6.08 0.75
C TYR A 331 -18.32 7.04 0.60
N ASN A 332 -17.77 7.12 -0.61
CA ASN A 332 -16.53 7.82 -0.89
C ASN A 332 -16.80 9.10 -1.67
N LEU A 333 -16.24 10.21 -1.19
CA LEU A 333 -16.40 11.53 -1.76
C LEU A 333 -15.22 11.83 -2.68
N GLY A 334 -15.48 11.88 -3.99
CA GLY A 334 -14.48 12.21 -4.99
C GLY A 334 -13.21 11.41 -4.87
N GLY A 335 -12.06 12.06 -5.04
CA GLY A 335 -10.73 11.45 -4.87
C GLY A 335 -9.85 11.65 -6.08
N LYS A 336 -8.64 11.12 -6.00
CA LYS A 336 -7.66 11.19 -7.09
C LYS A 336 -6.76 9.96 -7.13
N ILE A 337 -6.27 9.66 -8.33
CA ILE A 337 -5.16 8.75 -8.56
C ILE A 337 -3.96 9.57 -9.02
N VAL A 338 -2.81 9.36 -8.39
CA VAL A 338 -1.51 9.87 -8.85
C VAL A 338 -0.62 8.67 -9.18
N THR A 339 0.04 8.70 -10.33
CA THR A 339 0.90 7.60 -10.79
C THR A 339 2.37 8.03 -10.87
N GLY A 340 3.28 7.07 -10.71
CA GLY A 340 4.72 7.27 -10.92
C GLY A 340 5.10 7.45 -12.39
N PHE A 341 4.19 7.18 -13.31
CA PHE A 341 4.38 7.29 -14.76
C PHE A 341 3.30 8.15 -15.41
N ARG A 342 3.50 8.50 -16.68
CA ARG A 342 2.57 9.37 -17.42
C ARG A 342 1.37 8.59 -17.95
N LEU A 343 0.19 9.20 -17.83
CA LEU A 343 -1.12 8.67 -18.28
C LEU A 343 -1.61 9.29 -19.59
N ASP A 344 -0.86 10.26 -20.17
CA ASP A 344 -1.36 11.06 -21.29
C ASP A 344 -1.11 10.42 -22.67
N GLY A 345 -0.73 9.15 -22.70
CA GLY A 345 -0.43 8.43 -23.93
C GLY A 345 0.78 8.98 -24.73
N SER A 346 1.33 10.12 -24.28
CA SER A 346 2.55 10.70 -24.85
C SER A 346 3.81 10.02 -24.32
N GLY A 347 3.64 8.96 -23.53
CA GLY A 347 4.72 8.19 -22.98
C GLY A 347 5.64 7.74 -24.08
N VAL A 348 6.75 8.43 -24.22
CA VAL A 348 7.93 7.76 -24.71
C VAL A 348 8.02 6.52 -23.82
N LYS A 349 7.72 5.33 -24.42
CA LYS A 349 8.10 4.04 -23.81
C LYS A 349 9.44 4.29 -23.18
N ASP A 350 9.57 3.99 -21.90
CA ASP A 350 10.78 4.23 -21.13
C ASP A 350 11.97 4.24 -22.07
N VAL A 351 12.62 5.39 -22.19
CA VAL A 351 13.93 5.40 -22.81
C VAL A 351 14.70 4.50 -21.88
N ALA A 352 14.84 3.24 -22.27
CA ALA A 352 15.57 2.25 -21.51
C ALA A 352 16.80 2.97 -20.99
N VAL A 353 16.91 3.10 -19.69
CA VAL A 353 18.03 3.81 -19.08
C VAL A 353 19.24 3.21 -19.75
N ASP A 354 19.94 4.00 -20.57
CA ASP A 354 21.18 3.50 -21.16
C ASP A 354 22.11 3.25 -19.98
N ALA A 355 22.13 2.00 -19.52
CA ALA A 355 22.94 1.58 -18.39
C ALA A 355 24.42 1.95 -18.59
N ASN A 356 24.82 2.25 -19.85
CA ASN A 356 26.15 2.71 -20.20
C ASN A 356 26.27 4.25 -20.22
N ALA A 357 25.18 4.99 -20.05
CA ALA A 357 25.25 6.44 -19.95
C ALA A 357 26.03 6.85 -18.68
N PRO A 358 26.90 7.84 -18.75
CA PRO A 358 27.64 8.30 -17.57
C PRO A 358 26.67 8.84 -16.51
N VAL A 359 26.91 8.44 -15.27
CA VAL A 359 26.21 8.98 -14.11
C VAL A 359 26.77 10.34 -13.78
N GLU A 360 25.90 11.32 -13.64
CA GLU A 360 26.24 12.69 -13.22
C GLU A 360 25.48 13.03 -11.93
N TYR A 361 26.13 13.75 -11.03
CA TYR A 361 25.52 14.23 -9.79
C TYR A 361 25.40 15.74 -9.80
N TYR A 362 24.29 16.25 -9.28
CA TYR A 362 24.02 17.66 -9.10
C TYR A 362 23.59 17.90 -7.65
N ASN A 363 24.02 19.01 -7.06
CA ASN A 363 23.48 19.43 -5.77
C ASN A 363 22.04 19.95 -5.94
N LEU A 364 21.35 20.24 -4.84
CA LEU A 364 19.97 20.73 -4.86
C LEU A 364 19.82 22.10 -5.55
N GLN A 365 20.92 22.84 -5.76
CA GLN A 365 20.93 24.08 -6.53
C GLN A 365 21.15 23.85 -8.04
N GLY A 366 21.20 22.58 -8.49
CA GLY A 366 21.40 22.24 -9.90
C GLY A 366 22.85 22.36 -10.38
N VAL A 367 23.82 22.52 -9.49
CA VAL A 367 25.24 22.61 -9.85
C VAL A 367 25.83 21.20 -9.91
N ARG A 368 26.48 20.86 -11.04
CA ARG A 368 27.14 19.57 -11.21
C ARG A 368 28.27 19.37 -10.20
N VAL A 369 28.28 18.20 -9.55
CA VAL A 369 29.28 17.80 -8.56
C VAL A 369 30.06 16.61 -9.14
N ALA A 370 31.35 16.80 -9.37
CA ALA A 370 32.20 15.78 -9.98
C ALA A 370 32.50 14.61 -9.03
N GLU A 371 32.60 14.89 -7.74
CA GLU A 371 32.87 13.93 -6.67
C GLU A 371 31.88 14.21 -5.53
N PRO A 372 30.69 13.56 -5.54
CA PRO A 372 29.73 13.75 -4.46
C PRO A 372 30.31 13.19 -3.15
N THR A 373 30.20 13.97 -2.10
CA THR A 373 30.48 13.55 -0.71
C THR A 373 29.17 13.11 -0.06
N ASN A 374 29.19 12.74 1.21
CA ASN A 374 27.97 12.40 1.93
C ASN A 374 26.94 13.53 1.82
N GLY A 375 25.73 13.22 1.39
CA GLY A 375 24.65 14.18 1.22
C GLY A 375 23.64 13.82 0.14
N ILE A 376 22.61 14.66 0.03
CA ILE A 376 21.53 14.49 -0.96
C ILE A 376 21.91 15.16 -2.27
N TYR A 377 21.78 14.42 -3.38
CA TYR A 377 22.09 14.85 -4.73
C TYR A 377 20.99 14.45 -5.71
N ILE A 378 20.94 15.15 -6.83
CA ILE A 378 20.21 14.70 -8.02
C ILE A 378 21.18 13.85 -8.85
N ARG A 379 20.94 12.54 -8.90
CA ARG A 379 21.66 11.61 -9.78
C ARG A 379 20.97 11.63 -11.15
N ARG A 380 21.73 11.90 -12.19
CA ARG A 380 21.27 11.85 -13.58
C ARG A 380 22.03 10.77 -14.33
N GLN A 381 21.31 9.90 -15.05
CA GLN A 381 21.88 8.92 -15.96
C GLN A 381 21.08 8.92 -17.27
N GLY A 382 21.71 9.37 -18.34
CA GLY A 382 20.99 9.62 -19.60
C GLY A 382 19.90 10.68 -19.42
N ASN A 383 18.65 10.27 -19.68
CA ASN A 383 17.46 11.12 -19.54
C ASN A 383 16.73 10.96 -18.19
N THR A 384 17.19 10.06 -17.35
CA THR A 384 16.60 9.83 -16.02
C THR A 384 17.34 10.66 -14.99
N ALA A 385 16.58 11.31 -14.09
CA ALA A 385 17.10 12.01 -12.94
C ALA A 385 16.34 11.54 -11.69
N SER A 386 17.07 11.21 -10.64
CA SER A 386 16.53 10.82 -9.35
C SER A 386 17.26 11.53 -8.22
N LYS A 387 16.57 11.79 -7.10
CA LYS A 387 17.19 12.30 -5.89
C LYS A 387 17.80 11.11 -5.15
N VAL A 388 19.07 11.18 -4.81
CA VAL A 388 19.80 10.10 -4.15
C VAL A 388 20.54 10.61 -2.93
N LEU A 389 20.60 9.79 -1.89
CA LEU A 389 21.50 9.99 -0.77
C LEU A 389 22.83 9.30 -1.11
N VAL A 390 23.90 10.07 -1.24
CA VAL A 390 25.24 9.53 -1.44
C VAL A 390 25.92 9.40 -0.09
N VAL A 391 26.40 8.19 0.21
CA VAL A 391 27.18 7.87 1.40
C VAL A 391 28.48 7.25 0.94
N ARG A 392 29.61 7.78 1.39
CA ARG A 392 30.95 7.26 1.11
C ARG A 392 31.67 6.86 2.38
#